data_e49e96569c263b501cab2d1ad76d8c10
#
_entry.id   e49e96569c263b501cab2d1ad76d8c10
#
_cell.length_a   1.000
_cell.length_b   1.000
_cell.length_c   1.000
_cell.angle_alpha   90.00
_cell.angle_beta   90.00
_cell.angle_gamma   90.00
#
_symmetry.space_group_name_H-M   'P 1'
#
loop_
_entity.id
_entity.type
_entity.pdbx_description
1 polymer ?
#
loop_
_entity_poly.entity_id
_entity_poly.type
_entity_poly.pdbx_seq_one_letter_code
_entity_poly.pdbx_strand_id
1 'polypeptide(L)'
;MDDCLSAGIAYLETNEDIALASPYAENALGQKQYLCKRYPSIFTFLVRGFAPSALRRIFRQRLALFEMHDLSESTPTDDVTIASGCFMLCRTDKLNAIHGFDENYFLYFEDFDLSLRLAGVGKIAYVPEMKIRHSGGNSANKGWQHIKMFARSGVRFFNTHGWRFFKQQ
;
A
#
# COMPACT_ATOMS: atom_id res chain seq x y z
N MET A 1 -6.97 -3.92 -20.48
CA MET A 1 -7.09 -2.84 -19.47
C MET A 1 -8.55 -2.63 -19.05
N ASP A 2 -9.48 -2.82 -19.99
CA ASP A 2 -10.93 -2.72 -19.73
C ASP A 2 -11.44 -3.72 -18.68
N ASP A 3 -10.78 -4.87 -18.59
CA ASP A 3 -11.12 -5.95 -17.67
C ASP A 3 -10.80 -5.61 -16.19
N CYS A 4 -9.72 -4.87 -15.91
CA CYS A 4 -9.32 -4.51 -14.55
C CYS A 4 -10.31 -3.55 -13.88
N LEU A 5 -10.72 -2.50 -14.59
CA LEU A 5 -11.69 -1.52 -14.07
C LEU A 5 -13.08 -2.14 -13.93
N SER A 6 -13.52 -2.91 -14.92
CA SER A 6 -14.81 -3.60 -14.88
C SER A 6 -14.91 -4.56 -13.69
N ALA A 7 -13.85 -5.37 -13.45
CA ALA A 7 -13.80 -6.27 -12.30
C ALA A 7 -13.85 -5.50 -10.97
N GLY A 8 -13.12 -4.39 -10.87
CA GLY A 8 -13.09 -3.56 -9.67
C GLY A 8 -14.43 -2.87 -9.41
N ILE A 9 -15.06 -2.32 -10.44
CA ILE A 9 -16.38 -1.68 -10.34
C ILE A 9 -17.43 -2.72 -9.90
N ALA A 10 -17.49 -3.87 -10.54
CA ALA A 10 -18.41 -4.94 -10.17
C ALA A 10 -18.21 -5.40 -8.72
N TYR A 11 -16.95 -5.52 -8.28
CA TYR A 11 -16.64 -5.85 -6.89
C TYR A 11 -17.14 -4.77 -5.91
N LEU A 12 -16.88 -3.50 -6.20
CA LEU A 12 -17.37 -2.40 -5.38
C LEU A 12 -18.90 -2.31 -5.36
N GLU A 13 -19.59 -2.55 -6.47
CA GLU A 13 -21.06 -2.53 -6.54
C GLU A 13 -21.70 -3.58 -5.66
N THR A 14 -21.08 -4.75 -5.52
CA THR A 14 -21.58 -5.86 -4.69
C THR A 14 -21.13 -5.79 -3.21
N ASN A 15 -20.19 -4.91 -2.87
CA ASN A 15 -19.61 -4.79 -1.53
C ASN A 15 -19.61 -3.30 -1.11
N GLU A 16 -20.73 -2.82 -0.59
CA GLU A 16 -20.95 -1.40 -0.27
C GLU A 16 -20.07 -0.87 0.87
N ASP A 17 -19.59 -1.74 1.75
CA ASP A 17 -18.70 -1.42 2.85
C ASP A 17 -17.23 -1.19 2.42
N ILE A 18 -16.87 -1.57 1.18
CA ILE A 18 -15.53 -1.34 0.64
C ILE A 18 -15.39 0.09 0.13
N ALA A 19 -14.42 0.82 0.67
CA ALA A 19 -14.07 2.18 0.26
C ALA A 19 -13.02 2.23 -0.85
N LEU A 20 -12.13 1.21 -0.90
CA LEU A 20 -11.03 1.13 -1.85
C LEU A 20 -10.76 -0.32 -2.26
N ALA A 21 -10.57 -0.55 -3.55
CA ALA A 21 -10.10 -1.81 -4.11
C ALA A 21 -8.69 -1.65 -4.69
N SER A 22 -7.78 -2.58 -4.31
CA SER A 22 -6.39 -2.68 -4.77
C SER A 22 -6.21 -3.93 -5.63
N PRO A 23 -5.51 -3.85 -6.77
CA PRO A 23 -5.38 -4.95 -7.72
C PRO A 23 -4.26 -5.94 -7.37
N TYR A 24 -4.32 -7.10 -8.02
CA TYR A 24 -3.14 -7.93 -8.27
C TYR A 24 -2.24 -7.24 -9.30
N ALA A 25 -0.94 -7.22 -9.05
CA ALA A 25 0.03 -6.60 -9.94
C ALA A 25 1.18 -7.54 -10.29
N GLU A 26 1.65 -7.43 -11.53
CA GLU A 26 2.86 -8.08 -12.02
C GLU A 26 3.84 -7.04 -12.58
N ASN A 27 5.12 -7.37 -12.54
CA ASN A 27 6.14 -6.61 -13.27
C ASN A 27 6.18 -7.02 -14.76
N ALA A 28 7.08 -6.40 -15.53
CA ALA A 28 7.26 -6.72 -16.95
C ALA A 28 7.68 -8.18 -17.22
N LEU A 29 8.20 -8.89 -16.20
CA LEU A 29 8.63 -10.30 -16.28
C LEU A 29 7.54 -11.27 -15.78
N GLY A 30 6.31 -10.81 -15.50
CA GLY A 30 5.22 -11.62 -14.97
C GLY A 30 5.40 -12.02 -13.50
N GLN A 31 6.30 -11.37 -12.76
CA GLN A 31 6.49 -11.66 -11.34
C GLN A 31 5.52 -10.81 -10.51
N LYS A 32 4.84 -11.45 -9.55
CA LYS A 32 3.91 -10.80 -8.63
C LYS A 32 4.58 -9.66 -7.88
N GLN A 33 3.88 -8.54 -7.81
CA GLN A 33 4.22 -7.39 -6.99
C GLN A 33 3.20 -7.25 -5.85
N TYR A 34 3.70 -6.98 -4.67
CA TYR A 34 2.89 -6.87 -3.47
C TYR A 34 2.54 -5.41 -3.22
N LEU A 35 1.36 -4.98 -3.66
CA LEU A 35 0.91 -3.60 -3.56
C LEU A 35 0.25 -3.30 -2.21
N CYS A 36 -0.32 -4.30 -1.55
CA CYS A 36 -0.92 -4.17 -0.23
C CYS A 36 0.13 -4.29 0.86
N LYS A 37 -0.08 -3.56 1.97
CA LYS A 37 0.82 -3.57 3.12
C LYS A 37 0.02 -3.63 4.42
N ARG A 38 0.59 -4.26 5.44
CA ARG A 38 0.17 -4.08 6.83
C ARG A 38 0.71 -2.77 7.40
N TYR A 39 0.21 -2.36 8.55
CA TYR A 39 0.71 -1.14 9.19
C TYR A 39 2.22 -1.26 9.46
N PRO A 40 3.03 -0.27 9.04
CA PRO A 40 4.48 -0.34 9.16
C PRO A 40 4.98 -0.13 10.59
N SER A 41 6.10 -0.74 10.93
CA SER A 41 6.92 -0.30 12.05
C SER A 41 8.19 0.40 11.56
N ILE A 42 8.77 1.26 12.40
CA ILE A 42 10.04 1.93 12.10
C ILE A 42 11.12 0.90 11.81
N PHE A 43 11.19 -0.15 12.63
CA PHE A 43 12.16 -1.23 12.44
C PHE A 43 12.01 -1.89 11.06
N THR A 44 10.77 -2.14 10.60
CA THR A 44 10.52 -2.71 9.26
C THR A 44 11.04 -1.79 8.15
N PHE A 45 10.82 -0.48 8.25
CA PHE A 45 11.34 0.47 7.29
C PHE A 45 12.86 0.57 7.30
N LEU A 46 13.49 0.55 8.47
CA LEU A 46 14.95 0.55 8.59
C LEU A 46 15.56 -0.71 7.95
N VAL A 47 15.00 -1.88 8.23
CA VAL A 47 15.45 -3.13 7.62
C VAL A 47 15.23 -3.11 6.11
N ARG A 48 14.06 -2.67 5.63
CA ARG A 48 13.73 -2.64 4.21
C ARG A 48 14.60 -1.65 3.42
N GLY A 49 14.84 -0.45 3.98
CA GLY A 49 15.49 0.66 3.29
C GLY A 49 17.00 0.69 3.43
N PHE A 50 17.56 0.26 4.56
CA PHE A 50 18.97 0.50 4.89
C PHE A 50 19.76 -0.76 5.25
N ALA A 51 19.10 -1.88 5.55
CA ALA A 51 19.82 -3.07 5.95
C ALA A 51 20.56 -3.73 4.76
N PRO A 52 21.79 -4.26 4.98
CA PRO A 52 22.48 -5.11 4.02
C PRO A 52 21.66 -6.34 3.64
N SER A 53 21.94 -6.93 2.48
CA SER A 53 21.21 -8.10 1.96
C SER A 53 21.17 -9.27 2.93
N ALA A 54 22.26 -9.53 3.66
CA ALA A 54 22.34 -10.58 4.68
C ALA A 54 21.33 -10.34 5.82
N LEU A 55 21.22 -9.08 6.30
CA LEU A 55 20.29 -8.74 7.37
C LEU A 55 18.84 -8.77 6.87
N ARG A 56 18.57 -8.32 5.64
CA ARG A 56 17.23 -8.47 5.03
C ARG A 56 16.82 -9.94 4.90
N ARG A 57 17.77 -10.84 4.64
CA ARG A 57 17.52 -12.29 4.58
C ARG A 57 17.11 -12.85 5.96
N ILE A 58 17.72 -12.39 7.04
CA ILE A 58 17.33 -12.79 8.42
C ILE A 58 15.89 -12.34 8.70
N PHE A 59 15.51 -11.12 8.33
CA PHE A 59 14.18 -10.56 8.58
C PHE A 59 13.19 -10.78 7.42
N ARG A 60 13.47 -11.73 6.50
CA ARG A 60 12.62 -11.96 5.31
C ARG A 60 11.16 -12.24 5.63
N GLN A 61 10.89 -13.02 6.69
CA GLN A 61 9.52 -13.33 7.10
C GLN A 61 8.78 -12.09 7.57
N ARG A 62 9.46 -11.21 8.31
CA ARG A 62 8.91 -9.94 8.74
C ARG A 62 8.60 -9.00 7.57
N LEU A 63 9.49 -8.94 6.59
CA LEU A 63 9.27 -8.14 5.37
C LEU A 63 8.12 -8.72 4.54
N ALA A 64 8.06 -10.04 4.38
CA ALA A 64 6.98 -10.72 3.69
C ALA A 64 5.62 -10.51 4.38
N LEU A 65 5.58 -10.55 5.72
CA LEU A 65 4.37 -10.24 6.47
C LEU A 65 3.92 -8.79 6.26
N PHE A 66 4.85 -7.83 6.30
CA PHE A 66 4.54 -6.42 6.02
C PHE A 66 4.01 -6.22 4.60
N GLU A 67 4.61 -6.88 3.61
CA GLU A 67 4.24 -6.79 2.20
C GLU A 67 3.08 -7.72 1.81
N MET A 68 2.42 -8.34 2.79
CA MET A 68 1.25 -9.21 2.60
C MET A 68 1.48 -10.29 1.52
N HIS A 69 2.61 -11.03 1.62
CA HIS A 69 2.92 -12.13 0.71
C HIS A 69 1.95 -13.30 0.83
N ASP A 70 1.14 -13.32 1.86
CA ASP A 70 0.09 -14.29 2.16
C ASP A 70 -1.22 -14.06 1.38
N LEU A 71 -1.34 -12.95 0.63
CA LEU A 71 -2.53 -12.69 -0.20
C LEU A 71 -2.68 -13.73 -1.32
N SER A 72 -3.89 -14.28 -1.43
CA SER A 72 -4.29 -15.22 -2.49
C SER A 72 -4.20 -14.57 -3.87
N GLU A 73 -3.93 -15.37 -4.90
CA GLU A 73 -3.95 -14.90 -6.30
C GLU A 73 -5.33 -15.08 -6.97
N SER A 74 -6.28 -15.67 -6.25
CA SER A 74 -7.60 -16.01 -6.78
C SER A 74 -8.76 -15.62 -5.86
N THR A 75 -8.50 -15.22 -4.62
CA THR A 75 -9.54 -14.96 -3.63
C THR A 75 -9.42 -13.54 -3.11
N PRO A 76 -10.45 -12.70 -3.25
CA PRO A 76 -10.48 -11.36 -2.64
C PRO A 76 -10.43 -11.41 -1.12
N THR A 77 -9.94 -10.33 -0.52
CA THR A 77 -9.99 -10.11 0.93
C THR A 77 -10.17 -8.64 1.24
N ASP A 78 -10.89 -8.33 2.30
CA ASP A 78 -11.09 -6.99 2.85
C ASP A 78 -10.22 -6.70 4.11
N ASP A 79 -9.29 -7.61 4.41
CA ASP A 79 -8.32 -7.46 5.51
C ASP A 79 -7.01 -6.77 5.03
N VAL A 80 -7.14 -5.64 4.34
CA VAL A 80 -6.01 -4.83 3.88
C VAL A 80 -5.94 -3.54 4.69
N THR A 81 -4.75 -3.24 5.22
CA THR A 81 -4.55 -2.00 5.99
C THR A 81 -4.16 -0.83 5.07
N ILE A 82 -3.28 -1.07 4.11
CA ILE A 82 -2.70 -0.04 3.24
C ILE A 82 -2.59 -0.58 1.82
N ALA A 83 -3.07 0.21 0.85
CA ALA A 83 -2.89 -0.01 -0.57
C ALA A 83 -1.84 0.95 -1.15
N SER A 84 -1.10 0.52 -2.17
CA SER A 84 -0.13 1.37 -2.86
C SER A 84 -0.80 2.35 -3.81
N GLY A 85 -0.31 3.58 -3.83
CA GLY A 85 -0.75 4.65 -4.71
C GLY A 85 -0.50 4.42 -6.21
N CYS A 86 0.13 3.30 -6.60
CA CYS A 86 0.31 2.98 -8.02
C CYS A 86 -1.03 2.65 -8.72
N PHE A 87 -2.01 2.14 -7.97
CA PHE A 87 -3.38 1.95 -8.43
C PHE A 87 -4.33 1.81 -7.23
N MET A 88 -5.31 2.69 -7.15
CA MET A 88 -6.32 2.73 -6.10
C MET A 88 -7.69 3.02 -6.74
N LEU A 89 -8.60 2.06 -6.74
CA LEU A 89 -9.98 2.28 -7.17
C LEU A 89 -10.83 2.59 -5.95
N CYS A 90 -11.20 3.86 -5.80
CA CYS A 90 -11.93 4.37 -4.63
C CYS A 90 -13.39 4.68 -4.96
N ARG A 91 -14.28 4.49 -3.99
CA ARG A 91 -15.61 5.10 -4.05
C ARG A 91 -15.50 6.61 -3.89
N THR A 92 -16.11 7.35 -4.81
CA THR A 92 -16.04 8.81 -4.83
C THR A 92 -16.65 9.45 -3.58
N ASP A 93 -17.77 8.93 -3.08
CA ASP A 93 -18.40 9.39 -1.84
C ASP A 93 -17.49 9.22 -0.62
N LYS A 94 -16.83 8.06 -0.49
CA LYS A 94 -15.88 7.77 0.60
C LYS A 94 -14.62 8.64 0.50
N LEU A 95 -14.11 8.85 -0.72
CA LEU A 95 -12.95 9.70 -0.96
C LEU A 95 -13.27 11.17 -0.63
N ASN A 96 -14.47 11.66 -1.00
CA ASN A 96 -14.93 13.00 -0.68
C ASN A 96 -15.14 13.19 0.82
N ALA A 97 -15.67 12.17 1.52
CA ALA A 97 -15.89 12.22 2.97
C ALA A 97 -14.59 12.45 3.77
N ILE A 98 -13.46 12.03 3.24
CA ILE A 98 -12.13 12.23 3.86
C ILE A 98 -11.33 13.37 3.21
N HIS A 99 -11.93 14.14 2.30
CA HIS A 99 -11.30 15.24 1.56
C HIS A 99 -10.08 14.84 0.70
N GLY A 100 -10.06 13.60 0.17
CA GLY A 100 -9.01 13.13 -0.72
C GLY A 100 -7.63 12.99 -0.05
N PHE A 101 -6.55 13.24 -0.81
CA PHE A 101 -5.18 13.23 -0.30
C PHE A 101 -4.88 14.42 0.63
N ASP A 102 -4.07 14.19 1.66
CA ASP A 102 -3.53 15.29 2.47
C ASP A 102 -2.34 15.94 1.72
N GLU A 103 -2.55 17.18 1.27
CA GLU A 103 -1.57 17.96 0.49
C GLU A 103 -0.25 18.25 1.24
N ASN A 104 -0.19 17.99 2.54
CA ASN A 104 1.04 18.10 3.31
C ASN A 104 2.04 16.95 3.06
N TYR A 105 1.62 15.88 2.35
CA TYR A 105 2.53 14.87 1.82
C TYR A 105 2.87 15.22 0.37
N PHE A 106 4.07 15.67 0.13
CA PHE A 106 4.52 15.92 -1.25
C PHE A 106 4.88 14.63 -1.98
N LEU A 107 5.54 13.71 -1.29
CA LEU A 107 5.96 12.41 -1.81
C LEU A 107 6.21 11.45 -0.65
N TYR A 108 5.83 10.18 -0.83
CA TYR A 108 5.87 9.09 0.15
C TYR A 108 4.87 9.25 1.29
N PHE A 109 4.27 8.15 1.70
CA PHE A 109 3.25 8.03 2.74
C PHE A 109 1.90 8.69 2.45
N GLU A 110 1.73 9.39 1.31
CA GLU A 110 0.44 9.93 0.88
C GLU A 110 -0.60 8.82 0.68
N ASP A 111 -0.19 7.69 0.09
CA ASP A 111 -1.02 6.51 -0.12
C ASP A 111 -1.30 5.75 1.19
N PHE A 112 -0.34 5.72 2.10
CA PHE A 112 -0.50 5.13 3.43
C PHE A 112 -1.48 5.93 4.27
N ASP A 113 -1.35 7.26 4.28
CA ASP A 113 -2.25 8.17 4.98
C ASP A 113 -3.68 8.09 4.41
N LEU A 114 -3.81 8.14 3.08
CA LEU A 114 -5.09 8.00 2.40
C LEU A 114 -5.78 6.68 2.77
N SER A 115 -5.04 5.57 2.72
CA SER A 115 -5.56 4.24 3.07
C SER A 115 -6.10 4.21 4.49
N LEU A 116 -5.35 4.72 5.47
CA LEU A 116 -5.79 4.72 6.87
C LEU A 116 -7.00 5.63 7.12
N ARG A 117 -7.10 6.76 6.43
CA ARG A 117 -8.29 7.63 6.52
C ARG A 117 -9.51 6.99 5.84
N LEU A 118 -9.34 6.32 4.69
CA LEU A 118 -10.40 5.57 4.04
C LEU A 118 -10.88 4.40 4.90
N ALA A 119 -9.98 3.73 5.62
CA ALA A 119 -10.35 2.67 6.58
C ALA A 119 -11.24 3.16 7.74
N GLY A 120 -11.30 4.47 7.99
CA GLY A 120 -12.23 5.08 8.95
C GLY A 120 -13.67 5.24 8.43
N VAL A 121 -13.88 5.13 7.11
CA VAL A 121 -15.21 5.31 6.46
C VAL A 121 -15.65 4.13 5.60
N GLY A 122 -14.84 3.07 5.54
CA GLY A 122 -15.10 1.82 4.83
C GLY A 122 -13.89 0.91 4.90
N LYS A 123 -13.96 -0.28 4.30
CA LYS A 123 -12.86 -1.23 4.27
C LYS A 123 -11.99 -1.05 3.00
N ILE A 124 -10.78 -1.61 3.07
CA ILE A 124 -9.87 -1.71 1.91
C ILE A 124 -9.82 -3.17 1.48
N ALA A 125 -10.10 -3.42 0.21
CA ALA A 125 -10.06 -4.76 -0.36
C ALA A 125 -8.87 -4.95 -1.32
N TYR A 126 -8.32 -6.15 -1.32
CA TYR A 126 -7.50 -6.67 -2.39
C TYR A 126 -8.36 -7.55 -3.29
N VAL A 127 -8.38 -7.25 -4.59
CA VAL A 127 -9.23 -7.91 -5.58
C VAL A 127 -8.34 -8.49 -6.68
N PRO A 128 -8.01 -9.80 -6.62
CA PRO A 128 -7.04 -10.41 -7.56
C PRO A 128 -7.55 -10.50 -9.00
N GLU A 129 -8.85 -10.39 -9.24
CA GLU A 129 -9.45 -10.30 -10.58
C GLU A 129 -9.06 -8.98 -11.27
N MET A 130 -8.81 -7.93 -10.52
CA MET A 130 -8.21 -6.68 -11.01
C MET A 130 -6.74 -6.92 -11.29
N LYS A 131 -6.35 -7.12 -12.56
CA LYS A 131 -4.96 -7.40 -12.94
C LYS A 131 -4.32 -6.19 -13.62
N ILE A 132 -3.16 -5.77 -13.11
CA ILE A 132 -2.38 -4.70 -13.73
C ILE A 132 -0.92 -5.12 -13.95
N ARG A 133 -0.28 -4.47 -14.93
CA ARG A 133 1.19 -4.47 -15.04
C ARG A 133 1.75 -3.17 -14.49
N HIS A 134 2.64 -3.29 -13.53
CA HIS A 134 3.29 -2.14 -12.92
C HIS A 134 4.81 -2.27 -13.06
N SER A 135 5.40 -1.45 -13.92
CA SER A 135 6.84 -1.52 -14.23
C SER A 135 7.76 -0.99 -13.13
N GLY A 136 7.25 -0.67 -11.96
CA GLY A 136 8.00 -0.24 -10.79
C GLY A 136 8.96 0.94 -11.04
N GLY A 137 8.90 1.98 -10.26
CA GLY A 137 9.88 3.08 -10.36
C GLY A 137 11.26 2.60 -9.88
N ASN A 138 12.33 2.96 -10.62
CA ASN A 138 13.72 2.72 -10.23
C ASN A 138 14.07 3.50 -8.95
N SER A 139 13.71 2.96 -7.80
CA SER A 139 13.95 3.59 -6.49
C SER A 139 15.42 3.56 -6.07
N ALA A 140 16.23 2.74 -6.73
CA ALA A 140 17.62 2.48 -6.35
C ALA A 140 18.59 3.68 -6.51
N ASN A 141 18.26 4.67 -7.35
CA ASN A 141 19.12 5.83 -7.63
C ASN A 141 18.56 7.16 -7.06
N LYS A 142 17.73 7.10 -6.05
CA LYS A 142 17.14 8.31 -5.48
C LYS A 142 18.13 8.99 -4.52
N GLY A 143 18.58 10.21 -4.91
CA GLY A 143 19.57 10.98 -4.17
C GLY A 143 19.08 11.44 -2.76
N TRP A 144 19.94 12.13 -2.04
CA TRP A 144 19.72 12.63 -0.67
C TRP A 144 18.39 13.37 -0.45
N GLN A 145 17.89 14.09 -1.46
CA GLN A 145 16.60 14.78 -1.40
C GLN A 145 15.43 13.82 -1.18
N HIS A 146 15.44 12.64 -1.82
CA HIS A 146 14.41 11.63 -1.64
C HIS A 146 14.43 11.03 -0.23
N ILE A 147 15.62 10.83 0.34
CA ILE A 147 15.75 10.35 1.74
C ILE A 147 15.17 11.39 2.70
N LYS A 148 15.45 12.67 2.48
CA LYS A 148 14.89 13.76 3.29
C LYS A 148 13.37 13.85 3.19
N MET A 149 12.80 13.73 1.97
CA MET A 149 11.35 13.71 1.76
C MET A 149 10.71 12.49 2.43
N PHE A 150 11.31 11.30 2.27
CA PHE A 150 10.83 10.08 2.93
C PHE A 150 10.84 10.21 4.46
N ALA A 151 11.92 10.74 5.04
CA ALA A 151 12.02 10.94 6.48
C ALA A 151 10.97 11.96 6.99
N ARG A 152 10.80 13.09 6.27
CA ARG A 152 9.81 14.12 6.64
C ARG A 152 8.38 13.58 6.58
N SER A 153 8.02 12.91 5.49
CA SER A 153 6.69 12.29 5.32
C SER A 153 6.47 11.18 6.34
N GLY A 154 7.50 10.37 6.62
CA GLY A 154 7.43 9.32 7.63
C GLY A 154 7.21 9.85 9.05
N VAL A 155 7.92 10.90 9.46
CA VAL A 155 7.70 11.56 10.77
C VAL A 155 6.28 12.10 10.86
N ARG A 156 5.77 12.77 9.80
CA ARG A 156 4.38 13.24 9.74
C ARG A 156 3.41 12.08 9.90
N PHE A 157 3.59 11.01 9.12
CA PHE A 157 2.73 9.83 9.14
C PHE A 157 2.64 9.21 10.54
N PHE A 158 3.78 8.97 11.19
CA PHE A 158 3.78 8.38 12.52
C PHE A 158 3.24 9.34 13.59
N ASN A 159 3.41 10.65 13.45
CA ASN A 159 2.80 11.64 14.34
C ASN A 159 1.27 11.64 14.21
N THR A 160 0.73 11.43 13.00
CA THR A 160 -0.71 11.42 12.74
C THR A 160 -1.35 10.09 13.13
N HIS A 161 -0.73 8.96 12.78
CA HIS A 161 -1.33 7.63 12.89
C HIS A 161 -0.76 6.76 14.00
N GLY A 162 0.25 7.23 14.72
CA GLY A 162 0.85 6.54 15.86
C GLY A 162 2.19 5.87 15.55
N TRP A 163 3.09 5.97 16.52
CA TRP A 163 4.44 5.42 16.45
C TRP A 163 4.45 3.94 16.81
N ARG A 164 4.93 3.10 15.89
CA ARG A 164 5.16 1.66 16.12
C ARG A 164 6.62 1.34 15.86
N PHE A 165 7.37 1.07 16.92
CA PHE A 165 8.81 0.81 16.80
C PHE A 165 9.11 -0.60 16.29
N PHE A 166 8.49 -1.63 16.89
CA PHE A 166 8.77 -3.03 16.60
C PHE A 166 7.53 -3.86 16.26
N LYS A 167 6.36 -3.51 16.82
CA LYS A 167 5.13 -4.31 16.64
C LYS A 167 4.64 -4.19 15.20
N GLN A 168 4.35 -5.33 14.58
CA GLN A 168 3.64 -5.46 13.31
C GLN A 168 2.30 -6.14 13.62
N GLN A 169 1.23 -5.60 13.12
CA GLN A 169 -0.07 -6.28 13.17
C GLN A 169 -0.27 -7.06 11.89
#